data_2b7553aaaf108e1631718705ff47fb33
#
_entry.id   2b7553aaaf108e1631718705ff47fb33
#
_cell.length_a   1.000
_cell.length_b   1.000
_cell.length_c   1.000
_cell.angle_alpha   90.00
_cell.angle_beta   90.00
_cell.angle_gamma   90.00
#
_symmetry.space_group_name_H-M   'P 1'
#
loop_
_entity.id
_entity.type
_entity.pdbx_description
1 polymer ?
#
loop_
_entity_poly.entity_id
_entity_poly.type
_entity_poly.pdbx_seq_one_letter_code
_entity_poly.pdbx_strand_id
1 'polypeptide(L)'
;MNLVVDAGNTFVKFGVFDSDKLINVFKYSYTVDLELELFNLKSNYNIQNCAISSVIQPDFLKLINSIFPYNLQINIQSKFPFDIQYQTPETLGVDRIIGLSAAHFFAKGNPFLVLDLGTCITYDYVNKTNTFIGGGISPGFQMRLKAMHNFTSKLPMLDYFNEKPNLVGNSTKNCMHSGAWYGVLGEINYIIARYQENNPDLKVFLTGGDAILFVDDIKSKIFA
;
A
#
# COMPACT_ATOMS: atom_id res chain seq x y z
N MET A 1 3.53 15.28 -19.85
CA MET A 1 3.03 14.21 -18.96
C MET A 1 3.42 14.48 -17.52
N ASN A 2 2.84 13.76 -16.57
CA ASN A 2 3.14 13.89 -15.16
C ASN A 2 3.86 12.62 -14.66
N LEU A 3 4.85 12.79 -13.79
CA LEU A 3 5.54 11.71 -13.10
C LEU A 3 5.06 11.65 -11.64
N VAL A 4 4.69 10.47 -11.20
CA VAL A 4 4.44 10.19 -9.78
C VAL A 4 5.52 9.26 -9.28
N VAL A 5 6.16 9.63 -8.18
CA VAL A 5 7.25 8.87 -7.56
C VAL A 5 6.81 8.37 -6.18
N ASP A 6 6.76 7.07 -6.02
CA ASP A 6 6.56 6.39 -4.74
C ASP A 6 7.89 5.77 -4.28
N ALA A 7 8.56 6.44 -3.35
CA ALA A 7 9.84 6.01 -2.81
C ALA A 7 9.64 5.23 -1.51
N GLY A 8 9.39 3.93 -1.64
CA GLY A 8 9.22 3.00 -0.53
C GLY A 8 10.55 2.47 0.03
N ASN A 9 10.48 1.64 1.08
CA ASN A 9 11.67 1.12 1.79
C ASN A 9 12.58 0.22 0.92
N THR A 10 12.01 -0.54 0.01
CA THR A 10 12.74 -1.56 -0.76
C THR A 10 12.88 -1.18 -2.23
N PHE A 11 11.88 -0.53 -2.76
CA PHE A 11 11.79 -0.17 -4.18
C PHE A 11 11.28 1.25 -4.31
N VAL A 12 11.70 1.89 -5.40
CA VAL A 12 11.05 3.09 -5.91
C VAL A 12 10.19 2.73 -7.12
N LYS A 13 8.98 3.30 -7.18
CA LYS A 13 8.07 3.13 -8.31
C LYS A 13 7.86 4.47 -8.98
N PHE A 14 7.86 4.46 -10.29
CA PHE A 14 7.60 5.62 -11.13
C PHE A 14 6.35 5.37 -11.96
N GLY A 15 5.30 6.15 -11.76
CA GLY A 15 4.09 6.15 -12.57
C GLY A 15 4.10 7.32 -13.55
N VAL A 16 3.99 7.05 -14.83
CA VAL A 16 3.86 8.08 -15.87
C VAL A 16 2.39 8.24 -16.24
N PHE A 17 1.88 9.47 -16.13
CA PHE A 17 0.48 9.79 -16.41
C PHE A 17 0.35 10.78 -17.56
N ASP A 18 -0.64 10.57 -18.41
CA ASP A 18 -1.19 11.56 -19.31
C ASP A 18 -2.53 12.02 -18.77
N SER A 19 -2.55 13.24 -18.21
CA SER A 19 -3.66 13.71 -17.39
C SER A 19 -3.91 12.75 -16.22
N ASP A 20 -5.08 12.11 -16.15
CA ASP A 20 -5.49 11.11 -15.15
C ASP A 20 -5.32 9.65 -15.61
N LYS A 21 -4.82 9.43 -16.84
CA LYS A 21 -4.57 8.09 -17.37
C LYS A 21 -3.16 7.62 -17.06
N LEU A 22 -3.02 6.50 -16.35
CA LEU A 22 -1.75 5.83 -16.16
C LEU A 22 -1.28 5.21 -17.48
N ILE A 23 -0.11 5.64 -17.97
CA ILE A 23 0.49 5.18 -19.24
C ILE A 23 1.46 4.04 -18.98
N ASN A 24 2.32 4.19 -17.95
CA ASN A 24 3.32 3.16 -17.63
C ASN A 24 3.72 3.20 -16.16
N VAL A 25 4.20 2.06 -15.64
CA VAL A 25 4.76 1.92 -14.30
C VAL A 25 6.12 1.26 -14.39
N PHE A 26 7.09 1.86 -13.72
CA PHE A 26 8.43 1.31 -13.58
C PHE A 26 8.71 1.05 -12.11
N LYS A 27 9.39 -0.04 -11.81
CA LYS A 27 9.79 -0.42 -10.45
C LYS A 27 11.28 -0.72 -10.43
N TYR A 28 12.01 0.02 -9.63
CA TYR A 28 13.45 -0.11 -9.50
C TYR A 28 13.87 -0.38 -8.05
N SER A 29 14.95 -1.15 -7.88
CA SER A 29 15.66 -1.21 -6.60
C SER A 29 16.59 -0.02 -6.46
N TYR A 30 16.99 0.33 -5.25
CA TYR A 30 17.97 1.40 -5.00
C TYR A 30 19.41 1.05 -5.45
N THR A 31 19.63 -0.14 -6.00
CA THR A 31 20.93 -0.57 -6.53
C THR A 31 21.15 -0.16 -7.99
N VAL A 32 20.11 0.29 -8.69
CA VAL A 32 20.22 0.83 -10.06
C VAL A 32 20.58 2.32 -10.04
N ASP A 33 21.12 2.79 -11.14
CA ASP A 33 21.35 4.22 -11.36
C ASP A 33 20.02 4.95 -11.60
N LEU A 34 19.41 5.38 -10.50
CA LEU A 34 18.12 6.08 -10.52
C LEU A 34 18.20 7.45 -11.19
N GLU A 35 19.39 8.09 -11.22
CA GLU A 35 19.59 9.36 -11.91
C GLU A 35 19.44 9.17 -13.43
N LEU A 36 20.11 8.17 -13.98
CA LEU A 36 20.01 7.82 -15.40
C LEU A 36 18.56 7.46 -15.77
N GLU A 37 17.91 6.64 -14.94
CA GLU A 37 16.52 6.24 -15.20
C GLU A 37 15.55 7.44 -15.19
N LEU A 38 15.69 8.37 -14.25
CA LEU A 38 14.88 9.59 -14.19
C LEU A 38 15.12 10.51 -15.39
N PHE A 39 16.37 10.66 -15.86
CA PHE A 39 16.67 11.42 -17.07
C PHE A 39 16.06 10.77 -18.32
N ASN A 40 16.14 9.45 -18.42
CA ASN A 40 15.51 8.69 -19.51
C ASN A 40 13.99 8.87 -19.51
N LEU A 41 13.35 8.76 -18.34
CA LEU A 41 11.91 8.96 -18.20
C LEU A 41 11.51 10.40 -18.58
N LYS A 42 12.24 11.39 -18.07
CA LYS A 42 11.98 12.81 -18.39
C LYS A 42 12.02 13.09 -19.87
N SER A 43 13.01 12.53 -20.58
CA SER A 43 13.21 12.74 -22.01
C SER A 43 12.19 11.96 -22.84
N ASN A 44 12.02 10.66 -22.55
CA ASN A 44 11.17 9.77 -23.34
C ASN A 44 9.68 10.12 -23.26
N TYR A 45 9.23 10.63 -22.11
CA TYR A 45 7.82 10.93 -21.84
C TYR A 45 7.53 12.44 -21.79
N ASN A 46 8.49 13.31 -22.05
CA ASN A 46 8.31 14.76 -21.95
C ASN A 46 7.63 15.16 -20.63
N ILE A 47 8.21 14.71 -19.50
CA ILE A 47 7.68 14.95 -18.15
C ILE A 47 7.78 16.43 -17.82
N GLN A 48 6.65 17.04 -17.49
CA GLN A 48 6.54 18.46 -17.13
C GLN A 48 6.39 18.68 -15.64
N ASN A 49 5.62 17.80 -14.97
CA ASN A 49 5.36 17.88 -13.54
C ASN A 49 5.78 16.59 -12.85
N CYS A 50 6.19 16.69 -11.59
CA CYS A 50 6.55 15.56 -10.76
C CYS A 50 5.88 15.69 -9.40
N ALA A 51 5.25 14.62 -8.94
CA ALA A 51 4.79 14.49 -7.55
C ALA A 51 5.56 13.35 -6.89
N ILE A 52 6.00 13.56 -5.66
CA ILE A 52 6.77 12.55 -4.93
C ILE A 52 6.16 12.30 -3.54
N SER A 53 5.96 11.01 -3.25
CA SER A 53 5.82 10.48 -1.90
C SER A 53 7.12 9.79 -1.52
N SER A 54 7.73 10.21 -0.43
CA SER A 54 8.97 9.60 0.05
C SER A 54 8.89 9.36 1.54
N VAL A 55 9.11 8.13 1.95
CA VAL A 55 9.38 7.75 3.34
C VAL A 55 10.88 7.67 3.62
N ILE A 56 11.75 7.87 2.60
CA ILE A 56 13.18 7.56 2.68
C ILE A 56 14.06 8.58 1.98
N GLN A 57 15.21 8.79 2.58
CA GLN A 57 16.50 9.34 2.16
C GLN A 57 16.51 10.77 1.61
N PRO A 58 17.16 11.68 2.36
CA PRO A 58 17.40 13.05 1.91
C PRO A 58 18.09 13.14 0.54
N ASP A 59 18.97 12.17 0.22
CA ASP A 59 19.75 12.21 -1.02
C ASP A 59 18.90 11.90 -2.26
N PHE A 60 17.93 11.01 -2.15
CA PHE A 60 16.99 10.78 -3.26
C PHE A 60 16.09 11.99 -3.50
N LEU A 61 15.66 12.69 -2.46
CA LEU A 61 14.92 13.96 -2.60
C LEU A 61 15.77 15.04 -3.25
N LYS A 62 17.08 15.14 -2.94
CA LYS A 62 18.00 16.06 -3.61
C LYS A 62 18.11 15.75 -5.11
N LEU A 63 18.21 14.47 -5.46
CA LEU A 63 18.22 14.02 -6.84
C LEU A 63 16.93 14.41 -7.58
N ILE A 64 15.75 14.13 -7.01
CA ILE A 64 14.47 14.54 -7.60
C ILE A 64 14.41 16.06 -7.78
N ASN A 65 14.82 16.84 -6.77
CA ASN A 65 14.82 18.31 -6.84
C ASN A 65 15.76 18.84 -7.92
N SER A 66 16.88 18.18 -8.19
CA SER A 66 17.82 18.58 -9.26
C SER A 66 17.24 18.37 -10.66
N ILE A 67 16.46 17.30 -10.86
CA ILE A 67 15.89 16.94 -12.16
C ILE A 67 14.52 17.63 -12.37
N PHE A 68 13.73 17.76 -11.30
CA PHE A 68 12.40 18.35 -11.28
C PHE A 68 12.29 19.42 -10.20
N PRO A 69 12.80 20.64 -10.45
CA PRO A 69 12.89 21.69 -9.41
C PRO A 69 11.53 22.17 -8.90
N TYR A 70 10.47 21.97 -9.66
CA TYR A 70 9.09 22.32 -9.29
C TYR A 70 8.23 21.10 -8.95
N ASN A 71 8.83 20.08 -8.31
CA ASN A 71 8.07 18.91 -7.89
C ASN A 71 7.14 19.21 -6.70
N LEU A 72 6.05 18.45 -6.62
CA LEU A 72 5.14 18.46 -5.49
C LEU A 72 5.56 17.36 -4.50
N GLN A 73 6.08 17.75 -3.34
CA GLN A 73 6.35 16.80 -2.25
C GLN A 73 5.10 16.62 -1.41
N ILE A 74 4.58 15.39 -1.42
CA ILE A 74 3.38 15.06 -0.64
C ILE A 74 3.79 14.73 0.79
N ASN A 75 3.19 15.40 1.75
CA ASN A 75 3.40 15.20 3.19
C ASN A 75 2.09 15.44 3.94
N ILE A 76 2.09 15.26 5.25
CA ILE A 76 0.88 15.39 6.08
C ILE A 76 0.24 16.79 6.05
N GLN A 77 1.00 17.85 5.73
CA GLN A 77 0.50 19.22 5.59
C GLN A 77 -0.10 19.48 4.21
N SER A 78 0.04 18.57 3.26
CA SER A 78 -0.59 18.70 1.94
C SER A 78 -2.12 18.73 2.08
N LYS A 79 -2.80 19.38 1.13
CA LYS A 79 -4.27 19.38 1.10
C LYS A 79 -4.77 18.05 0.54
N PHE A 80 -5.64 17.39 1.29
CA PHE A 80 -6.28 16.13 0.89
C PHE A 80 -7.78 16.35 0.66
N PRO A 81 -8.47 15.48 -0.09
CA PRO A 81 -9.89 15.62 -0.38
C PRO A 81 -10.80 15.19 0.77
N PHE A 82 -10.28 14.91 1.95
CA PHE A 82 -10.97 14.52 3.18
C PHE A 82 -10.28 15.17 4.39
N ASP A 83 -11.02 15.30 5.48
CA ASP A 83 -10.46 15.78 6.75
C ASP A 83 -9.67 14.66 7.45
N ILE A 84 -8.66 15.02 8.21
CA ILE A 84 -7.84 14.09 8.98
C ILE A 84 -8.03 14.35 10.47
N GLN A 85 -8.63 13.38 11.18
CA GLN A 85 -8.76 13.36 12.64
C GLN A 85 -7.95 12.19 13.21
N TYR A 86 -6.64 12.34 13.20
CA TYR A 86 -5.71 11.35 13.72
C TYR A 86 -4.94 11.94 14.90
N GLN A 87 -4.85 11.22 16.03
CA GLN A 87 -4.29 11.76 17.27
C GLN A 87 -2.80 12.13 17.17
N THR A 88 -2.06 11.42 16.33
CA THR A 88 -0.61 11.60 16.12
C THR A 88 -0.31 11.79 14.63
N PRO A 89 -0.74 12.89 14.01
CA PRO A 89 -0.61 13.09 12.57
C PRO A 89 0.85 13.09 12.09
N GLU A 90 1.79 13.47 12.95
CA GLU A 90 3.23 13.47 12.68
C GLU A 90 3.82 12.06 12.47
N THR A 91 3.16 11.04 12.98
CA THR A 91 3.57 9.62 12.81
C THR A 91 2.79 8.88 11.73
N LEU A 92 1.80 9.54 11.12
CA LEU A 92 0.97 8.94 10.09
C LEU A 92 1.75 8.78 8.78
N GLY A 93 1.88 7.55 8.32
CA GLY A 93 2.52 7.24 7.04
C GLY A 93 1.83 7.95 5.86
N VAL A 94 2.62 8.63 5.05
CA VAL A 94 2.10 9.37 3.88
C VAL A 94 1.54 8.41 2.83
N ASP A 95 2.08 7.21 2.71
CA ASP A 95 1.59 6.11 1.88
C ASP A 95 0.12 5.77 2.16
N ARG A 96 -0.27 5.71 3.44
CA ARG A 96 -1.65 5.48 3.86
C ARG A 96 -2.58 6.58 3.36
N ILE A 97 -2.18 7.85 3.52
CA ILE A 97 -2.98 9.01 3.08
C ILE A 97 -3.11 9.05 1.56
N ILE A 98 -2.07 8.69 0.83
CA ILE A 98 -2.11 8.61 -0.64
C ILE A 98 -3.07 7.50 -1.09
N GLY A 99 -3.00 6.33 -0.46
CA GLY A 99 -3.95 5.24 -0.73
C GLY A 99 -5.41 5.67 -0.50
N LEU A 100 -5.66 6.40 0.60
CA LEU A 100 -6.97 6.99 0.89
C LEU A 100 -7.38 8.02 -0.16
N SER A 101 -6.46 8.86 -0.63
CA SER A 101 -6.75 9.89 -1.65
C SER A 101 -7.15 9.25 -2.99
N ALA A 102 -6.48 8.17 -3.38
CA ALA A 102 -6.84 7.40 -4.55
C ALA A 102 -8.24 6.75 -4.40
N ALA A 103 -8.48 6.10 -3.26
CA ALA A 103 -9.77 5.47 -2.98
C ALA A 103 -10.93 6.48 -2.92
N HIS A 104 -10.71 7.68 -2.39
CA HIS A 104 -11.70 8.75 -2.33
C HIS A 104 -12.26 9.10 -3.70
N PHE A 105 -11.41 9.15 -4.72
CA PHE A 105 -11.85 9.42 -6.11
C PHE A 105 -12.87 8.39 -6.59
N PHE A 106 -12.70 7.12 -6.23
CA PHE A 106 -13.60 6.02 -6.62
C PHE A 106 -14.77 5.81 -5.66
N ALA A 107 -14.67 6.28 -4.42
CA ALA A 107 -15.72 6.12 -3.40
C ALA A 107 -16.97 6.95 -3.69
N LYS A 108 -16.84 8.06 -4.44
CA LYS A 108 -17.95 8.93 -4.87
C LYS A 108 -18.86 9.36 -3.71
N GLY A 109 -18.28 9.83 -2.62
CA GLY A 109 -18.97 10.33 -1.43
C GLY A 109 -19.48 9.27 -0.46
N ASN A 110 -19.26 7.98 -0.73
CA ASN A 110 -19.56 6.93 0.24
C ASN A 110 -18.44 6.80 1.28
N PRO A 111 -18.74 6.32 2.50
CA PRO A 111 -17.69 5.89 3.41
C PRO A 111 -16.87 4.76 2.80
N PHE A 112 -15.58 4.72 3.10
CA PHE A 112 -14.73 3.70 2.50
C PHE A 112 -13.63 3.22 3.42
N LEU A 113 -13.19 1.98 3.18
CA LEU A 113 -12.11 1.29 3.85
C LEU A 113 -11.06 0.93 2.80
N VAL A 114 -9.82 1.30 3.04
CA VAL A 114 -8.67 0.86 2.25
C VAL A 114 -7.90 -0.19 3.03
N LEU A 115 -7.65 -1.33 2.39
CA LEU A 115 -6.75 -2.36 2.88
C LEU A 115 -5.51 -2.37 1.99
N ASP A 116 -4.34 -2.13 2.58
CA ASP A 116 -3.05 -2.29 1.91
C ASP A 116 -2.37 -3.55 2.46
N LEU A 117 -2.20 -4.55 1.60
CA LEU A 117 -1.59 -5.83 1.92
C LEU A 117 -0.14 -5.84 1.45
N GLY A 118 0.75 -5.37 2.30
CA GLY A 118 2.18 -5.31 2.08
C GLY A 118 2.99 -5.97 3.20
N THR A 119 4.13 -5.38 3.53
CA THR A 119 4.95 -5.80 4.69
C THR A 119 4.13 -5.83 5.97
N CYS A 120 3.30 -4.80 6.18
CA CYS A 120 2.18 -4.79 7.12
C CYS A 120 0.88 -4.81 6.33
N ILE A 121 -0.20 -5.19 6.99
CA ILE A 121 -1.56 -4.95 6.52
C ILE A 121 -2.04 -3.69 7.21
N THR A 122 -2.48 -2.69 6.47
CA THR A 122 -3.15 -1.52 7.04
C THR A 122 -4.63 -1.54 6.70
N TYR A 123 -5.42 -1.00 7.62
CA TYR A 123 -6.85 -0.79 7.49
C TYR A 123 -7.10 0.69 7.72
N ASP A 124 -7.54 1.41 6.71
CA ASP A 124 -7.69 2.86 6.75
C ASP A 124 -9.12 3.25 6.40
N TYR A 125 -9.81 3.92 7.33
CA TYR A 125 -11.23 4.17 7.21
C TYR A 125 -11.56 5.66 7.14
N VAL A 126 -12.29 6.04 6.09
CA VAL A 126 -12.92 7.36 5.94
C VAL A 126 -14.43 7.21 6.14
N ASN A 127 -14.97 7.97 7.07
CA ASN A 127 -16.36 7.89 7.49
C ASN A 127 -17.33 8.66 6.57
N LYS A 128 -18.63 8.64 6.91
CA LYS A 128 -19.70 9.31 6.16
C LYS A 128 -19.58 10.84 6.12
N THR A 129 -18.84 11.43 7.06
CA THR A 129 -18.57 12.88 7.07
C THR A 129 -17.28 13.22 6.32
N ASN A 130 -16.79 12.32 5.47
CA ASN A 130 -15.58 12.48 4.68
C ASN A 130 -14.34 12.75 5.55
N THR A 131 -14.23 12.07 6.69
CA THR A 131 -13.14 12.24 7.65
C THR A 131 -12.40 10.94 7.83
N PHE A 132 -11.07 10.95 7.65
CA PHE A 132 -10.19 9.87 8.06
C PHE A 132 -10.04 9.88 9.58
N ILE A 133 -10.48 8.83 10.23
CA ILE A 133 -10.47 8.72 11.71
C ILE A 133 -9.48 7.67 12.23
N GLY A 134 -8.72 7.04 11.33
CA GLY A 134 -7.75 6.01 11.68
C GLY A 134 -8.13 4.64 11.14
N GLY A 135 -7.61 3.62 11.76
CA GLY A 135 -7.81 2.23 11.34
C GLY A 135 -6.96 1.26 12.17
N GLY A 136 -6.32 0.30 11.50
CA GLY A 136 -5.47 -0.70 12.16
C GLY A 136 -4.20 -0.99 11.36
N ILE A 137 -3.23 -1.56 12.04
CA ILE A 137 -2.00 -2.08 11.44
C ILE A 137 -1.76 -3.48 12.00
N SER A 138 -1.52 -4.45 11.15
CA SER A 138 -1.17 -5.81 11.57
C SER A 138 -0.03 -6.38 10.73
N PRO A 139 0.61 -7.47 11.16
CA PRO A 139 1.68 -8.09 10.38
C PRO A 139 1.15 -8.65 9.06
N GLY A 140 1.84 -8.34 7.95
CA GLY A 140 1.57 -8.93 6.65
C GLY A 140 1.94 -10.41 6.59
N PHE A 141 1.58 -11.07 5.50
CA PHE A 141 1.74 -12.51 5.33
C PHE A 141 3.19 -12.98 5.58
N GLN A 142 4.14 -12.35 4.90
CA GLN A 142 5.56 -12.70 5.04
C GLN A 142 6.11 -12.36 6.43
N MET A 143 5.63 -11.27 7.03
CA MET A 143 6.05 -10.90 8.39
C MET A 143 5.61 -11.94 9.41
N ARG A 144 4.44 -12.55 9.27
CA ARG A 144 3.96 -13.64 10.13
C ARG A 144 4.86 -14.87 10.03
N LEU A 145 5.25 -15.26 8.81
CA LEU A 145 6.17 -16.38 8.59
C LEU A 145 7.55 -16.12 9.21
N LYS A 146 8.11 -14.93 8.97
CA LYS A 146 9.39 -14.51 9.56
C LYS A 146 9.33 -14.43 11.08
N ALA A 147 8.23 -13.93 11.64
CA ALA A 147 8.04 -13.87 13.09
C ALA A 147 8.03 -15.27 13.72
N MET A 148 7.35 -16.24 13.13
CA MET A 148 7.35 -17.62 13.60
C MET A 148 8.76 -18.21 13.63
N HIS A 149 9.58 -17.96 12.61
CA HIS A 149 10.98 -18.38 12.61
C HIS A 149 11.79 -17.65 13.69
N ASN A 150 11.73 -16.32 13.72
CA ASN A 150 12.60 -15.52 14.58
C ASN A 150 12.31 -15.65 16.07
N PHE A 151 11.06 -15.92 16.44
CA PHE A 151 10.63 -16.03 17.84
C PHE A 151 10.43 -17.46 18.32
N THR A 152 10.85 -18.46 17.55
CA THR A 152 10.84 -19.87 17.97
C THR A 152 12.15 -20.57 17.60
N SER A 153 12.52 -21.57 18.38
CA SER A 153 13.80 -22.27 18.20
C SER A 153 13.82 -23.33 17.08
N LYS A 154 12.64 -23.78 16.60
CA LYS A 154 12.55 -24.96 15.72
C LYS A 154 11.81 -24.71 14.41
N LEU A 155 11.13 -23.58 14.26
CA LEU A 155 10.41 -23.30 13.04
C LEU A 155 11.37 -22.76 11.97
N PRO A 156 11.37 -23.36 10.74
CA PRO A 156 12.30 -22.98 9.69
C PRO A 156 11.97 -21.60 9.13
N MET A 157 12.99 -20.92 8.57
CA MET A 157 12.74 -19.80 7.67
C MET A 157 12.08 -20.33 6.40
N LEU A 158 10.99 -19.71 5.98
CA LEU A 158 10.29 -20.07 4.76
C LEU A 158 10.47 -18.98 3.72
N ASP A 159 10.69 -19.41 2.47
CA ASP A 159 10.70 -18.52 1.31
C ASP A 159 9.29 -17.97 1.03
N TYR A 160 9.26 -16.94 0.17
CA TYR A 160 8.00 -16.39 -0.29
C TYR A 160 7.15 -17.48 -0.95
N PHE A 161 5.88 -17.52 -0.55
CA PHE A 161 4.91 -18.49 -1.03
C PHE A 161 3.70 -17.75 -1.61
N ASN A 162 3.38 -18.02 -2.85
CA ASN A 162 2.34 -17.35 -3.63
C ASN A 162 1.19 -18.25 -4.06
N GLU A 163 1.11 -19.46 -3.50
CA GLU A 163 0.05 -20.42 -3.77
C GLU A 163 -0.82 -20.57 -2.53
N LYS A 164 -2.13 -20.74 -2.73
CA LYS A 164 -3.07 -21.00 -1.64
C LYS A 164 -2.79 -22.39 -1.03
N PRO A 165 -2.43 -22.46 0.27
CA PRO A 165 -2.17 -23.74 0.91
C PRO A 165 -3.47 -24.50 1.23
N ASN A 166 -3.36 -25.81 1.44
CA ASN A 166 -4.45 -26.58 2.06
C ASN A 166 -4.70 -26.05 3.48
N LEU A 167 -5.98 -26.03 3.90
CA LEU A 167 -6.35 -25.61 5.25
C LEU A 167 -5.67 -26.48 6.33
N VAL A 168 -5.60 -27.78 6.09
CA VAL A 168 -4.91 -28.72 6.98
C VAL A 168 -3.50 -28.98 6.44
N GLY A 169 -2.48 -28.44 7.11
CA GLY A 169 -1.09 -28.75 6.84
C GLY A 169 -0.70 -30.13 7.39
N ASN A 170 0.12 -30.86 6.67
CA ASN A 170 0.60 -32.16 7.06
C ASN A 170 2.14 -32.25 7.29
N SER A 171 2.77 -31.08 7.34
CA SER A 171 4.17 -30.88 7.68
C SER A 171 4.33 -29.52 8.39
N THR A 172 5.44 -29.32 9.12
CA THR A 172 5.71 -28.03 9.78
C THR A 172 5.61 -26.86 8.81
N LYS A 173 6.22 -26.98 7.62
CA LYS A 173 6.13 -25.98 6.56
C LYS A 173 4.68 -25.70 6.15
N ASN A 174 3.91 -26.73 5.86
CA ASN A 174 2.52 -26.59 5.41
C ASN A 174 1.61 -26.04 6.53
N CYS A 175 1.87 -26.41 7.78
CA CYS A 175 1.15 -25.83 8.94
C CYS A 175 1.44 -24.34 9.11
N MET A 176 2.69 -23.93 8.94
CA MET A 176 3.07 -22.50 9.01
C MET A 176 2.41 -21.69 7.88
N HIS A 177 2.45 -22.19 6.64
CA HIS A 177 1.79 -21.54 5.50
C HIS A 177 0.27 -21.47 5.72
N SER A 178 -0.37 -22.55 6.11
CA SER A 178 -1.81 -22.59 6.39
C SER A 178 -2.19 -21.59 7.48
N GLY A 179 -1.50 -21.62 8.62
CA GLY A 179 -1.78 -20.70 9.73
C GLY A 179 -1.61 -19.23 9.35
N ALA A 180 -0.55 -18.88 8.64
CA ALA A 180 -0.34 -17.50 8.19
C ALA A 180 -1.37 -17.07 7.14
N TRP A 181 -1.65 -17.90 6.14
CA TRP A 181 -2.59 -17.60 5.06
C TRP A 181 -4.02 -17.42 5.55
N TYR A 182 -4.56 -18.43 6.21
CA TYR A 182 -5.93 -18.39 6.69
C TYR A 182 -6.10 -17.44 7.89
N GLY A 183 -5.02 -17.16 8.63
CA GLY A 183 -5.00 -16.11 9.63
C GLY A 183 -5.17 -14.73 9.01
N VAL A 184 -4.45 -14.40 7.93
CA VAL A 184 -4.61 -13.14 7.17
C VAL A 184 -6.02 -13.05 6.57
N LEU A 185 -6.45 -14.10 5.86
CA LEU A 185 -7.77 -14.12 5.21
C LEU A 185 -8.92 -13.98 6.22
N GLY A 186 -8.82 -14.68 7.36
CA GLY A 186 -9.79 -14.58 8.44
C GLY A 186 -9.88 -13.18 9.04
N GLU A 187 -8.72 -12.55 9.27
CA GLU A 187 -8.61 -11.18 9.77
C GLU A 187 -9.26 -10.18 8.80
N ILE A 188 -8.89 -10.25 7.51
CA ILE A 188 -9.44 -9.34 6.47
C ILE A 188 -10.97 -9.45 6.43
N ASN A 189 -11.51 -10.67 6.29
CA ASN A 189 -12.94 -10.88 6.22
C ASN A 189 -13.67 -10.42 7.49
N TYR A 190 -13.10 -10.66 8.68
CA TYR A 190 -13.66 -10.20 9.94
C TYR A 190 -13.69 -8.69 10.04
N ILE A 191 -12.59 -8.01 9.75
CA ILE A 191 -12.48 -6.55 9.82
C ILE A 191 -13.45 -5.89 8.84
N ILE A 192 -13.51 -6.34 7.60
CA ILE A 192 -14.47 -5.80 6.63
C ILE A 192 -15.90 -5.94 7.14
N ALA A 193 -16.28 -7.14 7.62
CA ALA A 193 -17.62 -7.38 8.15
C ALA A 193 -17.97 -6.44 9.30
N ARG A 194 -17.03 -6.21 10.24
CA ARG A 194 -17.23 -5.29 11.38
C ARG A 194 -17.45 -3.84 10.94
N TYR A 195 -16.72 -3.36 9.91
CA TYR A 195 -16.97 -2.03 9.37
C TYR A 195 -18.31 -1.93 8.64
N GLN A 196 -18.71 -2.99 7.92
CA GLN A 196 -20.00 -3.04 7.19
C GLN A 196 -21.22 -3.07 8.10
N GLU A 197 -21.14 -3.66 9.30
CA GLU A 197 -22.25 -3.66 10.27
C GLU A 197 -22.83 -2.27 10.54
N ASN A 198 -21.97 -1.25 10.61
CA ASN A 198 -22.38 0.13 10.86
C ASN A 198 -22.42 1.00 9.61
N ASN A 199 -21.99 0.46 8.48
CA ASN A 199 -21.87 1.19 7.20
C ASN A 199 -22.30 0.30 6.03
N PRO A 200 -23.62 0.14 5.79
CA PRO A 200 -24.10 -0.74 4.71
C PRO A 200 -23.59 -0.34 3.31
N ASP A 201 -23.31 0.96 3.11
CA ASP A 201 -22.83 1.51 1.83
C ASP A 201 -21.29 1.58 1.75
N LEU A 202 -20.59 0.94 2.68
CA LEU A 202 -19.12 0.94 2.73
C LEU A 202 -18.53 0.43 1.41
N LYS A 203 -17.64 1.25 0.82
CA LYS A 203 -16.79 0.81 -0.28
C LYS A 203 -15.50 0.24 0.28
N VAL A 204 -15.10 -0.92 -0.20
CA VAL A 204 -13.86 -1.58 0.24
C VAL A 204 -12.86 -1.59 -0.91
N PHE A 205 -11.71 -0.99 -0.69
CA PHE A 205 -10.61 -0.95 -1.65
C PHE A 205 -9.47 -1.83 -1.16
N LEU A 206 -8.89 -2.60 -2.08
CA LEU A 206 -7.77 -3.49 -1.82
C LEU A 206 -6.57 -3.06 -2.65
N THR A 207 -5.42 -2.96 -2.02
CA THR A 207 -4.14 -2.64 -2.65
C THR A 207 -3.01 -3.40 -1.95
N GLY A 208 -1.77 -3.17 -2.41
CA GLY A 208 -0.58 -3.83 -1.84
C GLY A 208 -0.09 -5.01 -2.66
N GLY A 209 1.17 -5.37 -2.43
CA GLY A 209 1.84 -6.42 -3.22
C GLY A 209 1.26 -7.81 -3.01
N ASP A 210 0.74 -8.09 -1.82
CA ASP A 210 0.13 -9.37 -1.46
C ASP A 210 -1.39 -9.43 -1.73
N ALA A 211 -2.01 -8.33 -2.22
CA ALA A 211 -3.45 -8.27 -2.51
C ALA A 211 -3.90 -9.38 -3.46
N ILE A 212 -3.09 -9.66 -4.50
CA ILE A 212 -3.37 -10.70 -5.50
C ILE A 212 -3.52 -12.09 -4.89
N LEU A 213 -2.90 -12.36 -3.75
CA LEU A 213 -2.98 -13.65 -3.08
C LEU A 213 -4.34 -13.92 -2.45
N PHE A 214 -5.05 -12.86 -2.06
CA PHE A 214 -6.25 -12.97 -1.21
C PHE A 214 -7.53 -12.49 -1.89
N VAL A 215 -7.42 -11.75 -3.00
CA VAL A 215 -8.54 -11.08 -3.66
C VAL A 215 -9.72 -12.00 -3.95
N ASP A 216 -9.46 -13.21 -4.43
CA ASP A 216 -10.50 -14.18 -4.81
C ASP A 216 -11.21 -14.85 -3.62
N ASP A 217 -10.60 -14.79 -2.43
CA ASP A 217 -11.13 -15.39 -1.20
C ASP A 217 -11.81 -14.37 -0.26
N ILE A 218 -11.76 -13.09 -0.59
CA ILE A 218 -12.45 -12.04 0.17
C ILE A 218 -13.95 -12.09 -0.14
N LYS A 219 -14.76 -12.25 0.91
CA LYS A 219 -16.22 -12.46 0.77
C LYS A 219 -16.99 -11.20 0.37
N SER A 220 -16.44 -10.03 0.66
CA SER A 220 -17.08 -8.75 0.36
C SER A 220 -16.77 -8.28 -1.04
N LYS A 221 -17.68 -7.45 -1.61
CA LYS A 221 -17.38 -6.75 -2.87
C LYS A 221 -16.22 -5.77 -2.62
N ILE A 222 -15.17 -5.95 -3.38
CA ILE A 222 -13.97 -5.10 -3.33
C ILE A 222 -13.74 -4.40 -4.66
N PHE A 223 -12.97 -3.30 -4.58
CA PHE A 223 -12.40 -2.58 -5.72
C PHE A 223 -10.88 -2.71 -5.60
N ALA A 224 -10.22 -3.33 -6.56
CA ALA A 224 -8.78 -3.58 -6.59
C ALA A 224 -8.12 -2.83 -7.75
#